data_ac775afe2a5633d4d3434b847370f41c
#
_entry.id   ac775afe2a5633d4d3434b847370f41c
#
_cell.length_a   1.000
_cell.length_b   1.000
_cell.length_c   1.000
_cell.angle_alpha   90.00
_cell.angle_beta   90.00
_cell.angle_gamma   90.00
#
_symmetry.space_group_name_H-M   'P 1'
#
loop_
_entity.id
_entity.type
_entity.pdbx_description
1 polymer ?
#
loop_
_entity_poly.entity_id
_entity_poly.type
_entity_poly.pdbx_seq_one_letter_code
_entity_poly.pdbx_strand_id
1 'polypeptide(L)'
;KKQGKTLGALIGSANFSSNGLRTDYRESLADATRDTFAPLDTYYKFVLDNSSGEPQFRKDQAVIDYSSMKQGKDIANLEIQLSFDIPIYDPRTDEVPVSSGLNWGLARLNGAHTAEGDAYIRLPKEIIKEVPGLISPLDPTFSTPEGKRKRNSDPIELIWDDGTIMEASLEGEQKHDGKQYPKQLASYSPKTPFLDGKRISKKSILGRYLRNRLGVDVDDLITKEILDNYGRNTITLSLIGEGVYFADFSVKDN
;
A
#
# COMPACT_ATOMS: atom_id res chain seq x y z
N LYS A 1 -24.54 21.76 11.72
CA LYS A 1 -24.70 22.82 12.73
C LYS A 1 -25.03 24.17 12.08
N LYS A 2 -25.77 25.03 12.75
CA LYS A 2 -26.00 26.42 12.36
C LYS A 2 -25.74 27.30 13.58
N GLN A 3 -24.87 28.32 13.42
CA GLN A 3 -24.46 29.19 14.52
C GLN A 3 -23.97 28.44 15.78
N GLY A 4 -23.20 27.38 15.59
CA GLY A 4 -22.69 26.53 16.67
C GLY A 4 -23.70 25.55 17.28
N LYS A 5 -24.99 25.63 16.89
CA LYS A 5 -26.06 24.76 17.44
C LYS A 5 -26.30 23.57 16.51
N THR A 6 -26.35 22.37 17.07
CA THR A 6 -26.70 21.14 16.32
C THR A 6 -28.19 21.18 15.97
N LEU A 7 -28.50 21.08 14.69
CA LEU A 7 -29.86 21.05 14.15
C LEU A 7 -30.34 19.64 13.84
N GLY A 8 -29.43 18.75 13.54
CA GLY A 8 -29.68 17.32 13.24
C GLY A 8 -28.37 16.56 13.31
N ALA A 9 -28.45 15.27 13.53
CA ALA A 9 -27.34 14.34 13.46
C ALA A 9 -27.84 13.00 12.94
N LEU A 10 -27.01 12.28 12.20
CA LEU A 10 -27.27 10.95 11.71
C LEU A 10 -26.37 9.96 12.44
N ILE A 11 -26.93 8.83 12.81
CA ILE A 11 -26.21 7.70 13.41
C ILE A 11 -26.42 6.48 12.52
N GLY A 12 -25.34 5.77 12.20
CA GLY A 12 -25.46 4.56 11.39
C GLY A 12 -24.10 3.94 11.09
N SER A 13 -24.14 2.83 10.39
CA SER A 13 -22.97 2.09 9.91
C SER A 13 -22.48 2.57 8.53
N ALA A 14 -23.27 3.40 7.84
CA ALA A 14 -22.94 3.85 6.50
C ALA A 14 -21.74 4.80 6.50
N ASN A 15 -20.71 4.44 5.75
CA ASN A 15 -19.58 5.33 5.48
C ASN A 15 -19.98 6.41 4.47
N PHE A 16 -19.44 7.65 4.62
CA PHE A 16 -19.57 8.70 3.61
C PHE A 16 -18.76 8.37 2.36
N SER A 17 -19.08 7.26 1.74
CA SER A 17 -18.49 6.80 0.48
C SER A 17 -19.60 6.49 -0.52
N SER A 18 -19.26 6.45 -1.80
CA SER A 18 -20.24 6.06 -2.84
C SER A 18 -20.80 4.66 -2.60
N ASN A 19 -20.05 3.77 -1.96
CA ASN A 19 -20.50 2.42 -1.65
C ASN A 19 -21.40 2.38 -0.41
N GLY A 20 -21.11 3.15 0.64
CA GLY A 20 -21.92 3.20 1.86
C GLY A 20 -23.26 3.94 1.67
N LEU A 21 -23.37 4.84 0.66
CA LEU A 21 -24.55 5.66 0.45
C LEU A 21 -25.38 5.27 -0.79
N ARG A 22 -24.86 4.42 -1.70
CA ARG A 22 -25.48 4.18 -3.01
C ARG A 22 -25.53 2.72 -3.45
N THR A 23 -25.11 1.76 -2.63
CA THR A 23 -25.06 0.35 -3.02
C THR A 23 -26.06 -0.48 -2.25
N ASP A 24 -26.34 -1.70 -2.76
CA ASP A 24 -27.20 -2.70 -2.13
C ASP A 24 -26.62 -3.31 -0.83
N TYR A 25 -25.51 -2.76 -0.32
CA TYR A 25 -25.01 -3.12 0.99
C TYR A 25 -25.99 -2.64 2.06
N ARG A 26 -26.36 -3.52 2.98
CA ARG A 26 -27.27 -3.24 4.07
C ARG A 26 -26.62 -2.33 5.11
N GLU A 27 -26.50 -1.06 4.76
CA GLU A 27 -26.06 0.00 5.64
C GLU A 27 -27.30 0.69 6.22
N SER A 28 -27.25 1.05 7.48
CA SER A 28 -28.34 1.77 8.15
C SER A 28 -27.89 3.18 8.52
N LEU A 29 -28.74 4.14 8.21
CA LEU A 29 -28.62 5.53 8.66
C LEU A 29 -29.95 5.90 9.31
N ALA A 30 -29.90 6.47 10.51
CA ALA A 30 -31.06 6.95 11.23
C ALA A 30 -30.81 8.36 11.78
N ASP A 31 -31.87 9.13 11.91
CA ASP A 31 -31.79 10.41 12.63
C ASP A 31 -31.51 10.18 14.12
N ALA A 32 -30.52 10.88 14.64
CA ALA A 32 -30.26 10.88 16.06
C ALA A 32 -31.34 11.68 16.81
N THR A 33 -31.74 11.18 17.95
CA THR A 33 -32.69 11.89 18.82
C THR A 33 -32.01 13.12 19.45
N ARG A 34 -32.81 14.14 19.80
CA ARG A 34 -32.29 15.44 20.30
C ARG A 34 -31.51 15.34 21.61
N ASP A 35 -31.81 14.36 22.44
CA ASP A 35 -31.09 14.07 23.68
C ASP A 35 -29.64 13.57 23.45
N THR A 36 -29.36 13.02 22.26
CA THR A 36 -28.01 12.59 21.89
C THR A 36 -27.15 13.73 21.31
N PHE A 37 -27.71 14.92 21.06
CA PHE A 37 -26.94 16.01 20.42
C PHE A 37 -25.81 16.54 21.30
N ALA A 38 -26.02 16.66 22.61
CA ALA A 38 -24.98 17.13 23.53
C ALA A 38 -23.81 16.16 23.66
N PRO A 39 -24.02 14.85 23.85
CA PRO A 39 -22.96 13.84 23.76
C PRO A 39 -22.21 13.83 22.42
N LEU A 40 -22.93 13.95 21.30
CA LEU A 40 -22.32 14.00 19.97
C LEU A 40 -21.47 15.29 19.76
N ASP A 41 -21.93 16.42 20.26
CA ASP A 41 -21.17 17.66 20.22
C ASP A 41 -19.90 17.60 21.09
N THR A 42 -19.97 16.92 22.22
CA THR A 42 -18.81 16.67 23.09
C THR A 42 -17.79 15.76 22.38
N TYR A 43 -18.27 14.67 21.78
CA TYR A 43 -17.41 13.76 21.01
C TYR A 43 -16.80 14.45 19.79
N TYR A 44 -17.56 15.24 19.05
CA TYR A 44 -17.08 16.02 17.92
C TYR A 44 -15.96 16.99 18.32
N LYS A 45 -16.12 17.71 19.44
CA LYS A 45 -15.07 18.57 19.99
C LYS A 45 -13.83 17.79 20.38
N PHE A 46 -14.01 16.66 21.08
CA PHE A 46 -12.90 15.77 21.42
C PHE A 46 -12.13 15.33 20.18
N VAL A 47 -12.80 14.93 19.11
CA VAL A 47 -12.15 14.53 17.85
C VAL A 47 -11.39 15.71 17.23
N LEU A 48 -11.99 16.92 17.19
CA LEU A 48 -11.32 18.10 16.66
C LEU A 48 -10.08 18.50 17.49
N ASP A 49 -10.20 18.47 18.81
CA ASP A 49 -9.12 18.87 19.72
C ASP A 49 -7.94 17.88 19.70
N ASN A 50 -8.20 16.61 19.31
CA ASN A 50 -7.21 15.56 19.22
C ASN A 50 -6.80 15.24 17.76
N SER A 51 -7.33 15.98 16.78
CA SER A 51 -6.93 15.86 15.38
C SER A 51 -5.73 16.79 15.13
N SER A 52 -4.62 16.26 14.64
CA SER A 52 -3.46 17.05 14.28
C SER A 52 -3.67 17.73 12.93
N GLY A 53 -4.07 19.02 12.98
CA GLY A 53 -4.09 19.90 11.83
C GLY A 53 -5.27 19.73 10.86
N GLU A 54 -5.48 20.74 10.00
CA GLU A 54 -6.35 20.59 8.85
C GLU A 54 -5.75 19.58 7.87
N PRO A 55 -6.57 18.67 7.32
CA PRO A 55 -6.11 17.80 6.24
C PRO A 55 -5.61 18.71 5.11
N GLN A 56 -4.32 18.76 4.93
CA GLN A 56 -3.72 19.45 3.80
C GLN A 56 -4.00 18.59 2.55
N PHE A 57 -5.14 18.84 1.91
CA PHE A 57 -5.36 18.37 0.55
C PHE A 57 -4.35 19.09 -0.35
N ARG A 58 -3.19 18.49 -0.52
CA ARG A 58 -2.31 18.87 -1.62
C ARG A 58 -3.03 18.49 -2.89
N LYS A 59 -3.44 19.48 -3.69
CA LYS A 59 -4.16 19.28 -4.96
C LYS A 59 -3.39 18.44 -5.99
N ASP A 60 -2.10 18.32 -5.81
CA ASP A 60 -1.13 17.58 -6.61
C ASP A 60 -0.85 16.17 -6.08
N GLN A 61 -1.38 15.83 -4.92
CA GLN A 61 -1.28 14.51 -4.30
C GLN A 61 -2.65 14.00 -3.91
N ALA A 62 -3.54 13.82 -4.86
CA ALA A 62 -4.66 12.91 -4.69
C ALA A 62 -4.12 11.46 -4.70
N VAL A 63 -3.06 11.25 -3.95
CA VAL A 63 -2.65 9.93 -3.48
C VAL A 63 -3.85 9.41 -2.71
N ILE A 64 -4.26 8.19 -3.00
CA ILE A 64 -5.12 7.43 -2.11
C ILE A 64 -4.46 7.61 -0.75
N ASP A 65 -5.10 8.39 0.12
CA ASP A 65 -4.54 8.70 1.42
C ASP A 65 -4.62 7.44 2.28
N TYR A 66 -3.60 6.61 2.16
CA TYR A 66 -3.45 5.45 3.03
C TYR A 66 -3.10 5.86 4.46
N SER A 67 -2.68 7.11 4.69
CA SER A 67 -2.37 7.63 6.01
C SER A 67 -3.62 7.78 6.88
N SER A 68 -4.81 7.94 6.27
CA SER A 68 -6.07 7.99 7.00
C SER A 68 -6.57 6.61 7.45
N MET A 69 -6.02 5.52 6.93
CA MET A 69 -6.57 4.19 7.21
C MET A 69 -6.14 3.59 8.53
N LYS A 70 -5.03 3.91 9.11
CA LYS A 70 -4.61 3.48 10.48
C LYS A 70 -3.36 4.24 10.93
N GLN A 71 -3.47 5.47 11.33
CA GLN A 71 -2.51 6.03 12.28
C GLN A 71 -2.74 5.33 13.62
N GLY A 72 -1.79 4.53 14.05
CA GLY A 72 -1.90 3.95 15.39
C GLY A 72 -1.22 2.62 15.65
N LYS A 73 -0.44 2.05 14.73
CA LYS A 73 0.56 1.07 15.16
C LYS A 73 1.80 1.85 15.55
N ASP A 74 2.12 1.79 16.82
CA ASP A 74 3.39 2.26 17.36
C ASP A 74 4.51 1.45 16.70
N ILE A 75 5.11 2.02 15.65
CA ILE A 75 6.19 1.39 14.86
C ILE A 75 7.37 1.04 15.78
N ALA A 76 7.54 1.78 16.87
CA ALA A 76 8.61 1.56 17.84
C ALA A 76 8.50 0.23 18.61
N ASN A 77 7.31 -0.40 18.63
CA ASN A 77 7.04 -1.64 19.37
C ASN A 77 6.74 -2.85 18.47
N LEU A 78 7.11 -2.82 17.19
CA LEU A 78 6.95 -3.98 16.31
C LEU A 78 7.95 -5.07 16.67
N GLU A 79 7.46 -6.26 17.00
CA GLU A 79 8.30 -7.45 17.16
C GLU A 79 8.72 -7.99 15.80
N ILE A 80 9.93 -7.67 15.38
CA ILE A 80 10.53 -8.18 14.15
C ILE A 80 10.98 -9.62 14.38
N GLN A 81 10.41 -10.54 13.61
CA GLN A 81 10.76 -11.97 13.67
C GLN A 81 11.93 -12.29 12.72
N LEU A 82 11.82 -11.88 11.47
CA LEU A 82 12.78 -12.12 10.39
C LEU A 82 12.87 -10.87 9.52
N SER A 83 14.04 -10.58 8.95
CA SER A 83 14.21 -9.45 8.03
C SER A 83 15.25 -9.73 6.96
N PHE A 84 15.14 -9.02 5.83
CA PHE A 84 16.07 -9.08 4.71
C PHE A 84 16.08 -7.77 3.94
N ASP A 85 17.28 -7.30 3.56
CA ASP A 85 17.47 -6.11 2.74
C ASP A 85 17.35 -6.46 1.26
N ILE A 86 16.26 -6.02 0.64
CA ILE A 86 15.95 -6.27 -0.77
C ILE A 86 16.53 -5.15 -1.62
N PRO A 87 17.52 -5.40 -2.50
CA PRO A 87 17.99 -4.39 -3.43
C PRO A 87 16.89 -4.05 -4.43
N ILE A 88 16.65 -2.75 -4.64
CA ILE A 88 15.67 -2.23 -5.60
C ILE A 88 16.34 -1.80 -6.92
N TYR A 89 17.51 -2.31 -7.16
CA TYR A 89 18.28 -2.27 -8.42
C TYR A 89 18.76 -3.69 -8.77
N ASP A 90 19.37 -3.89 -9.91
CA ASP A 90 20.03 -5.18 -10.25
C ASP A 90 21.49 -5.17 -9.79
N PRO A 91 21.86 -5.94 -8.74
CA PRO A 91 23.23 -5.95 -8.21
C PRO A 91 24.29 -6.43 -9.22
N ARG A 92 23.89 -7.08 -10.32
CA ARG A 92 24.82 -7.58 -11.34
C ARG A 92 25.25 -6.48 -12.30
N THR A 93 24.38 -5.51 -12.57
CA THR A 93 24.63 -4.39 -13.49
C THR A 93 24.84 -3.08 -12.76
N ASP A 94 24.55 -3.03 -11.46
CA ASP A 94 24.49 -1.83 -10.62
C ASP A 94 23.53 -0.77 -11.16
N GLU A 95 22.46 -1.19 -11.83
CA GLU A 95 21.46 -0.32 -12.46
C GLU A 95 20.04 -0.66 -12.03
N VAL A 96 19.14 0.31 -12.09
CA VAL A 96 17.70 0.08 -12.00
C VAL A 96 17.18 -0.27 -13.40
N PRO A 97 16.56 -1.45 -13.60
CA PRO A 97 16.07 -1.84 -14.91
C PRO A 97 15.05 -0.83 -15.47
N VAL A 98 15.18 -0.46 -16.74
CA VAL A 98 14.40 0.61 -17.38
C VAL A 98 12.92 0.28 -17.63
N SER A 99 12.54 -1.01 -17.60
CA SER A 99 11.17 -1.46 -17.94
C SER A 99 10.66 -2.60 -17.04
N SER A 100 11.25 -2.74 -15.87
CA SER A 100 10.84 -3.73 -14.86
C SER A 100 11.11 -3.23 -13.44
N GLY A 101 10.63 -3.94 -12.42
CA GLY A 101 10.79 -3.50 -11.04
C GLY A 101 10.13 -2.14 -10.80
N LEU A 102 10.89 -1.17 -10.31
CA LEU A 102 10.40 0.19 -10.04
C LEU A 102 9.93 0.92 -11.30
N ASN A 103 10.49 0.58 -12.47
CA ASN A 103 10.19 1.18 -13.76
C ASN A 103 9.24 0.34 -14.62
N TRP A 104 8.54 -0.63 -14.03
CA TRP A 104 7.69 -1.54 -14.79
C TRP A 104 6.61 -0.80 -15.61
N GLY A 105 6.04 0.27 -15.08
CA GLY A 105 5.06 1.10 -15.78
C GLY A 105 5.59 1.73 -17.07
N LEU A 106 6.90 1.99 -17.18
CA LEU A 106 7.51 2.54 -18.39
C LEU A 106 7.56 1.53 -19.54
N ALA A 107 7.41 0.23 -19.27
CA ALA A 107 7.35 -0.79 -20.31
C ALA A 107 6.18 -0.56 -21.31
N ARG A 108 5.14 0.18 -20.93
CA ARG A 108 4.03 0.57 -21.82
C ARG A 108 4.51 1.36 -23.03
N LEU A 109 5.57 2.14 -22.88
CA LEU A 109 6.14 2.92 -23.99
C LEU A 109 6.73 2.01 -25.09
N ASN A 110 7.01 0.76 -24.76
CA ASN A 110 7.48 -0.29 -25.67
C ASN A 110 6.40 -1.33 -26.00
N GLY A 111 5.11 -0.99 -25.81
CA GLY A 111 3.97 -1.83 -26.18
C GLY A 111 3.59 -2.90 -25.14
N ALA A 112 4.14 -2.89 -23.94
CA ALA A 112 3.70 -3.81 -22.88
C ALA A 112 2.35 -3.40 -22.28
N HIS A 113 1.59 -4.38 -21.80
CA HIS A 113 0.31 -4.18 -21.12
C HIS A 113 0.50 -3.76 -19.66
N THR A 114 1.20 -2.65 -19.43
CA THR A 114 1.40 -2.03 -18.12
C THR A 114 0.71 -0.67 -18.09
N ALA A 115 0.42 -0.18 -16.89
CA ALA A 115 -0.16 1.14 -16.69
C ALA A 115 0.89 2.11 -16.12
N GLU A 116 0.60 3.38 -16.26
CA GLU A 116 1.39 4.46 -15.69
C GLU A 116 1.61 4.26 -14.19
N GLY A 117 2.85 4.34 -13.76
CA GLY A 117 3.24 4.16 -12.37
C GLY A 117 3.25 2.71 -11.87
N ASP A 118 2.93 1.71 -12.70
CA ASP A 118 3.06 0.31 -12.28
C ASP A 118 4.47 -0.01 -11.80
N ALA A 119 4.57 -0.67 -10.65
CA ALA A 119 5.84 -1.12 -10.08
C ALA A 119 5.66 -2.40 -9.27
N TYR A 120 6.77 -3.08 -9.07
CA TYR A 120 6.88 -4.19 -8.13
C TYR A 120 8.30 -4.23 -7.53
N ILE A 121 8.42 -4.80 -6.34
CA ILE A 121 9.68 -5.11 -5.70
C ILE A 121 10.01 -6.57 -6.05
N ARG A 122 11.17 -6.80 -6.66
CA ARG A 122 11.64 -8.15 -6.97
C ARG A 122 12.07 -8.86 -5.68
N LEU A 123 11.61 -10.08 -5.47
CA LEU A 123 12.05 -10.95 -4.38
C LEU A 123 13.18 -11.84 -4.90
N PRO A 124 14.43 -11.60 -4.52
CA PRO A 124 15.56 -12.41 -4.95
C PRO A 124 15.51 -13.80 -4.30
N LYS A 125 16.13 -14.80 -4.93
CA LYS A 125 16.18 -16.16 -4.36
C LYS A 125 16.95 -16.23 -3.05
N GLU A 126 17.83 -15.30 -2.84
CA GLU A 126 18.65 -15.14 -1.63
C GLU A 126 17.76 -14.96 -0.39
N ILE A 127 16.64 -14.23 -0.49
CA ILE A 127 15.70 -14.06 0.62
C ILE A 127 15.14 -15.40 1.12
N ILE A 128 14.91 -16.35 0.21
CA ILE A 128 14.39 -17.70 0.57
C ILE A 128 15.49 -18.56 1.19
N LYS A 129 16.72 -18.41 0.71
CA LYS A 129 17.87 -19.21 1.14
C LYS A 129 18.45 -18.75 2.47
N GLU A 130 18.61 -17.43 2.62
CA GLU A 130 19.32 -16.83 3.75
C GLU A 130 18.40 -16.60 4.94
N VAL A 131 17.11 -16.31 4.69
CA VAL A 131 16.11 -16.08 5.73
C VAL A 131 14.88 -16.96 5.51
N PRO A 132 15.02 -18.29 5.71
CA PRO A 132 13.90 -19.23 5.58
C PRO A 132 12.73 -18.82 6.48
N GLY A 133 11.53 -18.80 5.91
CA GLY A 133 10.31 -18.43 6.64
C GLY A 133 9.94 -16.94 6.55
N LEU A 134 10.82 -16.06 6.06
CA LEU A 134 10.45 -14.66 5.79
C LEU A 134 9.39 -14.60 4.68
N ILE A 135 9.56 -15.38 3.62
CA ILE A 135 8.58 -15.54 2.54
C ILE A 135 8.09 -16.97 2.56
N SER A 136 6.79 -17.16 2.71
CA SER A 136 6.17 -18.49 2.65
C SER A 136 6.09 -19.02 1.22
N PRO A 137 6.16 -20.34 1.01
CA PRO A 137 5.87 -20.93 -0.29
C PRO A 137 4.40 -20.68 -0.66
N LEU A 138 4.13 -20.59 -1.96
CA LEU A 138 2.77 -20.50 -2.49
C LEU A 138 1.97 -21.77 -2.16
N ASP A 139 0.65 -21.60 -1.96
CA ASP A 139 -0.24 -22.71 -1.66
C ASP A 139 -0.20 -23.76 -2.81
N PRO A 140 0.28 -24.99 -2.55
CA PRO A 140 0.37 -26.03 -3.57
C PRO A 140 -1.02 -26.59 -3.94
N THR A 141 -2.06 -26.32 -3.14
CA THR A 141 -3.43 -26.77 -3.37
C THR A 141 -4.27 -25.74 -4.14
N PHE A 142 -3.66 -24.58 -4.43
CA PHE A 142 -4.34 -23.53 -5.16
C PHE A 142 -4.84 -24.02 -6.51
N SER A 143 -6.13 -23.87 -6.77
CA SER A 143 -6.78 -24.19 -8.03
C SER A 143 -7.57 -22.99 -8.56
N THR A 144 -7.52 -22.82 -9.88
CA THR A 144 -8.36 -21.82 -10.54
C THR A 144 -9.73 -22.41 -10.84
N PRO A 145 -10.84 -21.69 -10.59
CA PRO A 145 -12.15 -22.08 -11.10
C PRO A 145 -12.10 -22.23 -12.62
N GLU A 146 -12.81 -23.24 -13.14
CA GLU A 146 -12.91 -23.45 -14.58
C GLU A 146 -13.22 -22.16 -15.35
N GLY A 147 -12.45 -21.88 -16.40
CA GLY A 147 -12.62 -20.72 -17.28
C GLY A 147 -12.08 -19.38 -16.76
N LYS A 148 -11.52 -19.30 -15.55
CA LYS A 148 -10.93 -18.06 -15.01
C LYS A 148 -9.49 -18.30 -14.55
N ARG A 149 -8.51 -17.71 -15.24
CA ARG A 149 -7.14 -17.66 -14.77
C ARG A 149 -7.04 -16.72 -13.56
N LYS A 150 -6.93 -17.28 -12.38
CA LYS A 150 -6.45 -16.56 -11.20
C LYS A 150 -4.96 -16.84 -11.02
N ARG A 151 -4.21 -15.80 -10.65
CA ARG A 151 -2.81 -16.02 -10.24
C ARG A 151 -2.81 -16.57 -8.83
N ASN A 152 -1.97 -17.53 -8.57
CA ASN A 152 -1.63 -17.91 -7.20
C ASN A 152 -0.86 -16.74 -6.60
N SER A 153 -1.45 -16.07 -5.64
CA SER A 153 -0.89 -14.87 -5.00
C SER A 153 -1.40 -14.80 -3.57
N ASP A 154 -0.49 -14.49 -2.66
CA ASP A 154 -0.81 -14.33 -1.25
C ASP A 154 -1.03 -12.85 -0.95
N PRO A 155 -2.24 -12.47 -0.49
CA PRO A 155 -2.49 -11.12 0.00
C PRO A 155 -1.73 -10.87 1.30
N ILE A 156 -1.14 -9.68 1.43
CA ILE A 156 -0.41 -9.25 2.61
C ILE A 156 -0.74 -7.81 2.97
N GLU A 157 -0.52 -7.45 4.22
CA GLU A 157 -0.49 -6.07 4.70
C GLU A 157 0.98 -5.61 4.79
N LEU A 158 1.28 -4.47 4.18
CA LEU A 158 2.60 -3.86 4.19
C LEU A 158 2.55 -2.56 4.97
N ILE A 159 3.29 -2.50 6.09
CA ILE A 159 3.41 -1.31 6.94
C ILE A 159 4.75 -0.66 6.63
N TRP A 160 4.74 0.60 6.17
CA TRP A 160 5.94 1.35 5.84
C TRP A 160 6.49 2.11 7.05
N ASP A 161 7.76 2.46 6.99
CA ASP A 161 8.50 3.22 8.00
C ASP A 161 7.88 4.60 8.31
N ASP A 162 7.14 5.18 7.37
CA ASP A 162 6.39 6.44 7.56
C ASP A 162 4.98 6.23 8.16
N GLY A 163 4.63 4.99 8.53
CA GLY A 163 3.32 4.62 9.06
C GLY A 163 2.26 4.34 8.00
N THR A 164 2.57 4.48 6.72
CA THR A 164 1.65 4.12 5.64
C THR A 164 1.35 2.63 5.66
N ILE A 165 0.08 2.26 5.62
CA ILE A 165 -0.37 0.86 5.49
C ILE A 165 -0.87 0.63 4.07
N MET A 166 -0.31 -0.37 3.39
CA MET A 166 -0.63 -0.69 2.01
C MET A 166 -1.06 -2.15 1.88
N GLU A 167 -2.21 -2.38 1.28
CA GLU A 167 -2.56 -3.72 0.81
C GLU A 167 -1.64 -4.12 -0.33
N ALA A 168 -1.04 -5.29 -0.24
CA ALA A 168 -0.10 -5.80 -1.22
C ALA A 168 -0.34 -7.29 -1.49
N SER A 169 0.38 -7.85 -2.42
CA SER A 169 0.37 -9.28 -2.71
C SER A 169 1.76 -9.76 -3.07
N LEU A 170 2.07 -10.97 -2.63
CA LEU A 170 3.22 -11.74 -3.08
C LEU A 170 2.83 -12.54 -4.31
N GLU A 171 3.52 -12.36 -5.43
CA GLU A 171 3.07 -12.81 -6.75
C GLU A 171 4.20 -13.44 -7.57
N GLY A 172 3.76 -14.06 -8.67
CA GLY A 172 4.65 -14.76 -9.59
C GLY A 172 5.20 -16.03 -8.96
N GLU A 173 6.08 -16.72 -9.67
CA GLU A 173 6.57 -18.02 -9.26
C GLU A 173 8.07 -18.13 -9.47
N GLN A 174 8.77 -18.63 -8.46
CA GLN A 174 10.17 -19.10 -8.52
C GLN A 174 10.32 -20.38 -7.72
N LYS A 175 11.11 -21.31 -8.24
CA LYS A 175 11.31 -22.62 -7.62
C LYS A 175 12.53 -22.65 -6.72
N HIS A 176 12.36 -23.17 -5.51
CA HIS A 176 13.44 -23.46 -4.58
C HIS A 176 13.10 -24.74 -3.79
N ASP A 177 14.02 -25.70 -3.70
CA ASP A 177 13.89 -26.97 -2.98
C ASP A 177 12.55 -27.68 -3.21
N GLY A 178 12.14 -27.78 -4.49
CA GLY A 178 10.90 -28.44 -4.89
C GLY A 178 9.61 -27.66 -4.62
N LYS A 179 9.67 -26.52 -3.90
CA LYS A 179 8.53 -25.67 -3.61
C LYS A 179 8.49 -24.46 -4.55
N GLN A 180 7.29 -23.92 -4.76
CA GLN A 180 7.08 -22.66 -5.46
C GLN A 180 7.00 -21.52 -4.46
N TYR A 181 7.68 -20.43 -4.76
CA TYR A 181 7.68 -19.21 -3.95
C TYR A 181 7.29 -18.02 -4.82
N PRO A 182 6.72 -16.96 -4.26
CA PRO A 182 6.53 -15.71 -4.98
C PRO A 182 7.88 -15.10 -5.38
N LYS A 183 7.92 -14.43 -6.52
CA LYS A 183 9.13 -13.76 -7.04
C LYS A 183 9.07 -12.24 -7.01
N GLN A 184 7.91 -11.68 -6.65
CA GLN A 184 7.69 -10.24 -6.58
C GLN A 184 6.64 -9.87 -5.54
N LEU A 185 6.78 -8.67 -5.00
CA LEU A 185 5.83 -8.00 -4.15
C LEU A 185 5.27 -6.80 -4.92
N ALA A 186 3.97 -6.66 -4.96
CA ALA A 186 3.31 -5.52 -5.62
C ALA A 186 2.09 -5.07 -4.83
N SER A 187 1.70 -3.81 -4.98
CA SER A 187 0.46 -3.32 -4.38
C SER A 187 -0.76 -4.04 -4.96
N TYR A 188 -1.73 -4.20 -4.10
CA TYR A 188 -3.02 -4.81 -4.40
C TYR A 188 -4.13 -3.94 -3.84
N SER A 189 -5.32 -4.05 -4.41
CA SER A 189 -6.54 -3.50 -3.83
C SER A 189 -7.73 -4.35 -4.27
N PRO A 190 -8.65 -4.73 -3.38
CA PRO A 190 -9.87 -5.43 -3.75
C PRO A 190 -10.77 -4.55 -4.63
N LYS A 191 -10.71 -3.24 -4.45
CA LYS A 191 -11.45 -2.25 -5.24
C LYS A 191 -10.58 -1.64 -6.32
N THR A 192 -11.20 -1.08 -7.35
CA THR A 192 -10.50 -0.30 -8.38
C THR A 192 -10.09 1.04 -7.79
N PRO A 193 -8.80 1.37 -7.76
CA PRO A 193 -8.34 2.66 -7.27
C PRO A 193 -8.59 3.77 -8.30
N PHE A 194 -8.82 4.98 -7.80
CA PHE A 194 -9.03 6.19 -8.59
C PHE A 194 -8.09 7.29 -8.08
N LEU A 195 -7.57 8.08 -9.00
CA LEU A 195 -6.77 9.26 -8.77
C LEU A 195 -7.34 10.39 -9.63
N ASP A 196 -7.69 11.53 -9.05
CA ASP A 196 -8.30 12.68 -9.74
C ASP A 196 -9.51 12.28 -10.64
N GLY A 197 -10.34 11.38 -10.13
CA GLY A 197 -11.51 10.87 -10.85
C GLY A 197 -11.20 9.89 -12.00
N LYS A 198 -9.93 9.57 -12.25
CA LYS A 198 -9.49 8.61 -13.25
C LYS A 198 -9.14 7.27 -12.61
N ARG A 199 -9.51 6.20 -13.27
CA ARG A 199 -9.12 4.85 -12.88
C ARG A 199 -7.61 4.67 -13.05
N ILE A 200 -6.94 4.16 -12.00
CA ILE A 200 -5.52 3.79 -12.05
C ILE A 200 -5.34 2.28 -11.85
N SER A 201 -4.16 1.77 -12.16
CA SER A 201 -3.79 0.38 -11.90
C SER A 201 -3.60 0.13 -10.40
N LYS A 202 -3.98 -1.06 -9.94
CA LYS A 202 -3.70 -1.49 -8.56
C LYS A 202 -2.20 -1.59 -8.27
N LYS A 203 -1.38 -1.86 -9.29
CA LYS A 203 0.08 -1.96 -9.20
C LYS A 203 0.76 -0.59 -9.18
N SER A 204 0.07 0.45 -9.64
CA SER A 204 0.60 1.81 -9.64
C SER A 204 0.61 2.45 -8.25
N ILE A 205 -0.10 1.89 -7.28
CA ILE A 205 -0.12 2.40 -5.91
C ILE A 205 1.28 2.36 -5.31
N LEU A 206 1.95 1.20 -5.36
CA LEU A 206 3.33 1.06 -4.89
C LEU A 206 4.30 1.96 -5.65
N GLY A 207 4.19 1.99 -6.97
CA GLY A 207 5.11 2.76 -7.80
C GLY A 207 4.97 4.27 -7.61
N ARG A 208 3.75 4.77 -7.43
CA ARG A 208 3.48 6.18 -7.11
C ARG A 208 3.97 6.53 -5.70
N TYR A 209 3.75 5.66 -4.73
CA TYR A 209 4.23 5.82 -3.37
C TYR A 209 5.76 5.95 -3.33
N LEU A 210 6.48 5.04 -3.98
CA LEU A 210 7.94 5.08 -3.99
C LEU A 210 8.47 6.29 -4.76
N ARG A 211 7.85 6.67 -5.89
CA ARG A 211 8.24 7.89 -6.62
C ARG A 211 8.05 9.16 -5.81
N ASN A 212 6.93 9.26 -5.09
CA ASN A 212 6.71 10.38 -4.18
C ASN A 212 7.81 10.50 -3.12
N ARG A 213 8.24 9.38 -2.55
CA ARG A 213 9.35 9.35 -1.58
C ARG A 213 10.69 9.74 -2.20
N LEU A 214 10.93 9.35 -3.45
CA LEU A 214 12.14 9.68 -4.21
C LEU A 214 12.11 11.11 -4.78
N GLY A 215 10.97 11.80 -4.73
CA GLY A 215 10.81 13.15 -5.28
C GLY A 215 10.83 13.20 -6.80
N VAL A 216 10.36 12.14 -7.48
CA VAL A 216 10.31 12.05 -8.95
C VAL A 216 8.89 11.89 -9.45
N ASP A 217 8.61 12.33 -10.68
CA ASP A 217 7.29 12.22 -11.30
C ASP A 217 6.95 10.78 -11.72
N VAL A 218 5.67 10.53 -11.96
CA VAL A 218 5.14 9.19 -12.23
C VAL A 218 5.73 8.56 -13.50
N ASP A 219 6.11 9.37 -14.47
CA ASP A 219 6.70 8.96 -15.75
C ASP A 219 8.22 9.07 -15.81
N ASP A 220 8.85 9.54 -14.73
CA ASP A 220 10.30 9.62 -14.66
C ASP A 220 10.92 8.23 -14.54
N LEU A 221 12.07 8.08 -15.19
CA LEU A 221 12.91 6.90 -15.05
C LEU A 221 13.64 6.95 -13.70
N ILE A 222 13.33 6.01 -12.81
CA ILE A 222 14.11 5.85 -11.58
C ILE A 222 15.45 5.21 -11.97
N THR A 223 16.54 5.91 -11.67
CA THR A 223 17.92 5.45 -11.89
C THR A 223 18.60 5.08 -10.58
N LYS A 224 19.75 4.41 -10.68
CA LYS A 224 20.59 4.11 -9.50
C LYS A 224 21.06 5.41 -8.82
N GLU A 225 21.39 6.44 -9.60
CA GLU A 225 21.76 7.76 -9.10
C GLU A 225 20.66 8.41 -8.24
N ILE A 226 19.38 8.30 -8.65
CA ILE A 226 18.26 8.79 -7.86
C ILE A 226 18.17 8.06 -6.52
N LEU A 227 18.36 6.75 -6.50
CA LEU A 227 18.36 5.96 -5.26
C LEU A 227 19.54 6.34 -4.36
N ASP A 228 20.72 6.53 -4.92
CA ASP A 228 21.91 6.92 -4.17
C ASP A 228 21.79 8.34 -3.61
N ASN A 229 21.22 9.27 -4.38
CA ASN A 229 20.91 10.63 -3.93
C ASN A 229 19.82 10.65 -2.84
N TYR A 230 18.87 9.74 -2.89
CA TYR A 230 17.90 9.55 -1.81
C TYR A 230 18.55 9.01 -0.53
N GLY A 231 19.72 8.37 -0.65
CA GLY A 231 20.49 7.80 0.45
C GLY A 231 20.17 6.34 0.79
N ARG A 232 19.30 5.69 -0.02
CA ARG A 232 18.97 4.27 0.18
C ARG A 232 18.56 3.59 -1.13
N ASN A 233 19.14 2.43 -1.38
CA ASN A 233 18.89 1.62 -2.59
C ASN A 233 18.39 0.19 -2.27
N THR A 234 17.98 -0.03 -1.02
CA THR A 234 17.35 -1.27 -0.54
C THR A 234 16.07 -0.97 0.21
N ILE A 235 15.16 -1.91 0.26
CA ILE A 235 14.02 -1.91 1.18
C ILE A 235 14.21 -3.07 2.14
N THR A 236 14.29 -2.79 3.44
CA THR A 236 14.30 -3.85 4.46
C THR A 236 12.88 -4.37 4.65
N LEU A 237 12.64 -5.63 4.27
CA LEU A 237 11.37 -6.30 4.50
C LEU A 237 11.46 -7.16 5.75
N SER A 238 10.58 -6.91 6.72
CA SER A 238 10.57 -7.62 7.99
C SER A 238 9.22 -8.29 8.23
N LEU A 239 9.22 -9.56 8.64
CA LEU A 239 8.02 -10.27 9.07
C LEU A 239 7.69 -9.88 10.52
N ILE A 240 6.48 -9.38 10.75
CA ILE A 240 6.00 -8.97 12.07
C ILE A 240 4.75 -9.73 12.51
N GLY A 241 4.15 -10.48 11.62
CA GLY A 241 2.99 -11.33 11.86
C GLY A 241 2.62 -12.13 10.63
N GLU A 242 1.74 -13.09 10.74
CA GLU A 242 1.26 -13.87 9.60
C GLU A 242 0.61 -12.96 8.55
N GLY A 243 1.18 -12.90 7.34
CA GLY A 243 0.72 -12.02 6.26
C GLY A 243 0.93 -10.52 6.49
N VAL A 244 1.67 -10.13 7.55
CA VAL A 244 1.94 -8.73 7.88
C VAL A 244 3.43 -8.46 7.88
N TYR A 245 3.85 -7.51 7.05
CA TYR A 245 5.24 -7.15 6.88
C TYR A 245 5.47 -5.67 7.18
N PHE A 246 6.62 -5.37 7.77
CA PHE A 246 7.15 -4.03 7.88
C PHE A 246 8.16 -3.79 6.75
N ALA A 247 8.02 -2.67 6.06
CA ALA A 247 8.91 -2.26 4.96
C ALA A 247 9.60 -0.95 5.34
N ASP A 248 10.89 -1.02 5.59
CA ASP A 248 11.69 0.16 5.90
C ASP A 248 12.44 0.65 4.66
N PHE A 249 12.10 1.86 4.25
CA PHE A 249 12.78 2.62 3.19
C PHE A 249 13.27 3.97 3.71
N SER A 250 13.41 4.12 5.02
CA SER A 250 13.92 5.34 5.64
C SER A 250 15.41 5.53 5.34
N VAL A 251 15.81 6.78 5.19
CA VAL A 251 17.23 7.17 5.17
C VAL A 251 17.67 7.26 6.63
N LYS A 252 18.71 6.52 7.00
CA LYS A 252 19.31 6.68 8.32
C LYS A 252 20.13 7.96 8.30
N ASP A 253 19.83 8.87 9.20
CA ASP A 253 20.73 9.99 9.48
C ASP A 253 22.08 9.44 9.93
N ASN A 254 23.13 9.77 9.18
CA ASN A 254 24.51 9.44 9.52
C ASN A 254 25.03 10.34 10.62
#